data_9b287ef74de1d0b598561dc7755129fd
#
_entry.id   9b287ef74de1d0b598561dc7755129fd
#
_cell.length_a   1.000
_cell.length_b   1.000
_cell.length_c   1.000
_cell.angle_alpha   90.00
_cell.angle_beta   90.00
_cell.angle_gamma   90.00
#
_symmetry.space_group_name_H-M   'P 1'
#
loop_
_entity.id
_entity.type
_entity.pdbx_description
1 polymer ?
#
loop_
_entity_poly.entity_id
_entity_poly.type
_entity_poly.pdbx_seq_one_letter_code
_entity_poly.pdbx_strand_id
1 'polypeptide(L)'
;PPYQFRPPYVEKYLQELQSRREKPKIYPFQRQADKGQMTNPLTGLVEPRCYVKSYGCDGGVDYGHLITMRSATPAFYDKRIESGTINIAGPRSGCTNSVIPANGVLNMPYFYDGCTCSYPLPTGAALISMPQTFEQWTAWGSGTAKPLVRIGINLGAPGDRMTHGGTLFLDHPSVGGPSPTVKVTTQPASPDYFYHHSLFIQAGKGWPWVCASGAKGIESLRLTELKSGTFTVRLYFVEPQHTAAGARVFDVALQGEPVLTDFDIFVAARGRMKCLVKEFTGIQ
;
A
#
# COMPACT_ATOMS: atom_id res chain seq x y z
N PRO A 1 17.80 -17.28 20.25
CA PRO A 1 18.68 -16.54 19.38
C PRO A 1 18.39 -16.90 17.91
N PRO A 2 18.36 -15.93 16.99
CA PRO A 2 18.16 -16.26 15.60
C PRO A 2 19.31 -17.13 15.11
N TYR A 3 18.96 -18.15 14.35
CA TYR A 3 19.90 -19.11 13.78
C TYR A 3 20.91 -18.38 12.90
N GLN A 4 22.16 -18.28 13.35
CA GLN A 4 23.22 -17.50 12.68
C GLN A 4 24.15 -18.33 11.78
N PHE A 5 23.82 -19.58 11.53
CA PHE A 5 24.66 -20.41 10.66
C PHE A 5 24.42 -20.06 9.19
N ARG A 6 25.36 -19.33 8.60
CA ARG A 6 25.45 -19.13 7.16
C ARG A 6 26.57 -20.01 6.60
N PRO A 7 26.25 -21.02 5.79
CA PRO A 7 27.29 -21.78 5.10
C PRO A 7 28.18 -20.87 4.23
N PRO A 8 29.47 -21.15 4.07
CA PRO A 8 30.39 -20.31 3.30
C PRO A 8 29.97 -20.01 1.85
N TYR A 9 29.24 -20.94 1.20
CA TYR A 9 28.71 -20.74 -0.15
C TYR A 9 27.59 -19.69 -0.21
N VAL A 10 26.88 -19.45 0.89
CA VAL A 10 25.85 -18.41 0.97
C VAL A 10 26.48 -17.03 0.98
N GLU A 11 27.58 -16.85 1.68
CA GLU A 11 28.36 -15.60 1.69
C GLU A 11 28.85 -15.25 0.29
N LYS A 12 29.47 -16.22 -0.40
CA LYS A 12 29.92 -16.07 -1.78
C LYS A 12 28.75 -15.71 -2.72
N TYR A 13 27.62 -16.38 -2.56
CA TYR A 13 26.41 -16.11 -3.36
C TYR A 13 25.84 -14.71 -3.10
N LEU A 14 25.83 -14.25 -1.85
CA LEU A 14 25.40 -12.90 -1.50
C LEU A 14 26.33 -11.83 -2.06
N GLN A 15 27.65 -12.06 -2.04
CA GLN A 15 28.64 -11.17 -2.67
C GLN A 15 28.45 -11.12 -4.20
N GLU A 16 28.21 -12.26 -4.83
CA GLU A 16 27.89 -12.31 -6.27
C GLU A 16 26.58 -11.58 -6.59
N LEU A 17 25.55 -11.69 -5.74
CA LEU A 17 24.30 -10.95 -5.90
C LEU A 17 24.51 -9.44 -5.73
N GLN A 18 25.33 -9.03 -4.76
CA GLN A 18 25.67 -7.61 -4.56
C GLN A 18 26.44 -7.05 -5.75
N SER A 19 27.47 -7.77 -6.23
CA SER A 19 28.22 -7.34 -7.42
C SER A 19 27.37 -7.26 -8.70
N ARG A 20 26.33 -8.10 -8.80
CA ARG A 20 25.33 -8.03 -9.88
C ARG A 20 24.36 -6.86 -9.73
N ARG A 21 24.07 -6.41 -8.47
CA ARG A 21 23.24 -5.24 -8.20
C ARG A 21 23.94 -3.93 -8.55
N GLU A 22 25.25 -3.86 -8.43
CA GLU A 22 26.04 -2.67 -8.76
C GLU A 22 26.05 -2.34 -10.26
N LYS A 23 25.68 -3.31 -11.11
CA LYS A 23 25.49 -3.09 -12.55
C LYS A 23 24.12 -3.59 -12.97
N PRO A 24 23.04 -2.79 -12.78
CA PRO A 24 21.73 -3.20 -13.20
C PRO A 24 21.73 -3.51 -14.70
N LYS A 25 21.29 -4.72 -15.06
CA LYS A 25 21.06 -5.05 -16.47
C LYS A 25 19.89 -4.21 -16.96
N ILE A 26 20.18 -3.19 -17.74
CA ILE A 26 19.15 -2.38 -18.39
C ILE A 26 18.69 -3.17 -19.61
N TYR A 27 17.45 -3.69 -19.55
CA TYR A 27 16.83 -4.35 -20.69
C TYR A 27 16.39 -3.32 -21.74
N PRO A 28 16.47 -3.62 -23.06
CA PRO A 28 16.18 -2.65 -24.10
C PRO A 28 14.83 -1.96 -23.97
N PHE A 29 13.79 -2.69 -23.59
CA PHE A 29 12.46 -2.12 -23.42
C PHE A 29 12.34 -1.16 -22.21
N GLN A 30 13.11 -1.37 -21.15
CA GLN A 30 13.19 -0.45 -20.02
C GLN A 30 13.70 0.92 -20.45
N ARG A 31 14.65 0.97 -21.40
CA ARG A 31 15.14 2.22 -21.95
C ARG A 31 14.10 2.98 -22.75
N GLN A 32 13.17 2.29 -23.39
CA GLN A 32 12.11 2.93 -24.19
C GLN A 32 10.97 3.48 -23.34
N ALA A 33 10.66 2.81 -22.24
CA ALA A 33 9.55 3.16 -21.38
C ALA A 33 9.91 4.22 -20.31
N ASP A 34 11.20 4.44 -20.08
CA ASP A 34 11.72 5.14 -18.92
C ASP A 34 11.89 6.66 -19.16
N LYS A 35 10.96 7.26 -19.88
CA LYS A 35 10.94 8.72 -20.12
C LYS A 35 9.87 9.43 -19.28
N GLY A 36 9.13 8.69 -18.48
CA GLY A 36 8.08 9.23 -17.63
C GLY A 36 8.59 9.65 -16.26
N GLN A 37 7.82 10.47 -15.62
CA GLN A 37 8.00 10.87 -14.23
C GLN A 37 6.81 10.41 -13.41
N MET A 38 7.06 10.10 -12.15
CA MET A 38 6.04 9.81 -11.16
C MET A 38 6.19 10.73 -9.97
N THR A 39 5.10 11.02 -9.31
CA THR A 39 5.14 11.76 -8.05
C THR A 39 5.12 10.77 -6.89
N ASN A 40 6.14 10.82 -6.04
CA ASN A 40 6.17 10.02 -4.84
C ASN A 40 4.99 10.42 -3.93
N PRO A 41 4.08 9.50 -3.57
CA PRO A 41 2.85 9.83 -2.87
C PRO A 41 3.07 10.32 -1.43
N LEU A 42 4.24 10.05 -0.84
CA LEU A 42 4.58 10.47 0.53
C LEU A 42 5.29 11.80 0.57
N THR A 43 6.21 12.04 -0.37
CA THR A 43 7.08 13.21 -0.37
C THR A 43 6.62 14.30 -1.32
N GLY A 44 5.78 13.97 -2.30
CA GLY A 44 5.40 14.87 -3.39
C GLY A 44 6.53 15.17 -4.37
N LEU A 45 7.70 14.57 -4.20
CA LEU A 45 8.82 14.75 -5.13
C LEU A 45 8.52 14.08 -6.46
N VAL A 46 8.90 14.76 -7.53
CA VAL A 46 8.85 14.19 -8.88
C VAL A 46 10.13 13.40 -9.11
N GLU A 47 9.97 12.14 -9.40
CA GLU A 47 11.06 11.19 -9.58
C GLU A 47 10.94 10.54 -10.97
N PRO A 48 12.06 10.07 -11.57
CA PRO A 48 11.97 9.29 -12.78
C PRO A 48 11.11 8.05 -12.56
N ARG A 49 10.17 7.80 -13.47
CA ARG A 49 9.41 6.55 -13.47
C ARG A 49 10.37 5.40 -13.74
N CYS A 50 10.39 4.46 -12.81
CA CYS A 50 11.26 3.30 -12.91
C CYS A 50 10.41 2.03 -12.83
N TYR A 51 10.48 1.18 -13.84
CA TYR A 51 10.04 -0.19 -13.71
C TYR A 51 11.17 -1.15 -13.99
N VAL A 52 11.34 -2.08 -13.09
CA VAL A 52 12.45 -3.02 -13.09
C VAL A 52 11.94 -4.37 -13.55
N LYS A 53 12.65 -4.97 -14.53
CA LYS A 53 12.46 -6.35 -14.90
C LYS A 53 13.55 -7.20 -14.29
N SER A 54 13.16 -8.20 -13.51
CA SER A 54 14.03 -9.23 -12.98
C SER A 54 14.18 -10.39 -14.00
N TYR A 55 14.49 -11.58 -13.52
CA TYR A 55 14.73 -12.75 -14.35
C TYR A 55 13.58 -13.10 -15.29
N GLY A 56 13.90 -13.37 -16.53
CA GLY A 56 12.99 -13.79 -17.61
C GLY A 56 13.66 -13.56 -18.97
N CYS A 57 13.37 -14.41 -19.97
CA CYS A 57 14.08 -14.37 -21.26
C CYS A 57 13.64 -13.20 -22.15
N ASP A 58 12.42 -12.68 -21.96
CA ASP A 58 11.83 -11.67 -22.83
C ASP A 58 11.86 -10.26 -22.28
N GLY A 59 11.68 -9.31 -23.19
CA GLY A 59 11.59 -7.90 -22.90
C GLY A 59 10.24 -7.47 -22.30
N GLY A 60 9.18 -8.19 -22.53
CA GLY A 60 7.80 -7.84 -22.24
C GLY A 60 7.02 -7.42 -23.47
N VAL A 61 5.70 -7.38 -23.34
CA VAL A 61 4.77 -7.03 -24.41
C VAL A 61 3.92 -5.85 -23.98
N ASP A 62 3.81 -4.85 -24.84
CA ASP A 62 2.99 -3.65 -24.63
C ASP A 62 1.59 -3.87 -25.21
N TYR A 63 0.57 -3.86 -24.36
CA TYR A 63 -0.84 -3.95 -24.70
C TYR A 63 -1.58 -2.61 -24.56
N GLY A 64 -0.89 -1.50 -24.82
CA GLY A 64 -1.45 -0.17 -24.73
C GLY A 64 -1.42 0.40 -23.31
N HIS A 65 -2.26 -0.04 -22.42
CA HIS A 65 -2.26 0.40 -21.02
C HIS A 65 -1.38 -0.45 -20.11
N LEU A 66 -1.20 -1.71 -20.46
CA LEU A 66 -0.40 -2.65 -19.69
C LEU A 66 0.84 -3.06 -20.47
N ILE A 67 1.98 -3.05 -19.81
CA ILE A 67 3.15 -3.81 -20.25
C ILE A 67 3.18 -5.07 -19.41
N THR A 68 3.17 -6.23 -20.04
CA THR A 68 3.23 -7.50 -19.34
C THR A 68 4.57 -8.19 -19.58
N MET A 69 5.05 -8.90 -18.59
CA MET A 69 6.35 -9.54 -18.66
C MET A 69 6.49 -10.66 -17.65
N ARG A 70 7.50 -11.47 -17.83
CA ARG A 70 8.02 -12.28 -16.73
C ARG A 70 9.15 -11.50 -16.04
N SER A 71 9.00 -11.25 -14.75
CA SER A 71 9.99 -10.60 -13.89
C SER A 71 10.22 -11.47 -12.66
N ALA A 72 10.94 -12.59 -12.82
CA ALA A 72 11.00 -13.77 -11.97
C ALA A 72 9.64 -14.52 -11.91
N THR A 73 8.57 -13.87 -11.49
CA THR A 73 7.16 -14.29 -11.60
C THR A 73 6.47 -13.54 -12.75
N PRO A 74 5.24 -13.89 -13.13
CA PRO A 74 4.44 -13.03 -13.98
C PRO A 74 4.34 -11.63 -13.40
N ALA A 75 4.43 -10.63 -14.23
CA ALA A 75 4.40 -9.25 -13.80
C ALA A 75 3.74 -8.35 -14.85
N PHE A 76 3.26 -7.22 -14.40
CA PHE A 76 2.76 -6.18 -15.28
C PHE A 76 3.10 -4.78 -14.75
N TYR A 77 3.04 -3.82 -15.65
CA TYR A 77 3.12 -2.39 -15.38
C TYR A 77 1.88 -1.72 -15.96
N ASP A 78 1.08 -1.06 -15.12
CA ASP A 78 -0.06 -0.26 -15.59
C ASP A 78 0.39 1.18 -15.84
N LYS A 79 0.43 1.56 -17.09
CA LYS A 79 0.86 2.89 -17.54
C LYS A 79 -0.10 4.01 -17.14
N ARG A 80 -1.36 3.70 -16.87
CA ARG A 80 -2.37 4.71 -16.49
C ARG A 80 -2.15 5.28 -15.11
N ILE A 81 -1.66 4.45 -14.21
CA ILE A 81 -1.40 4.80 -12.81
C ILE A 81 0.09 4.79 -12.48
N GLU A 82 0.93 4.55 -13.49
CA GLU A 82 2.38 4.46 -13.31
C GLU A 82 2.77 3.53 -12.15
N SER A 83 2.18 2.33 -12.16
CA SER A 83 2.20 1.41 -11.04
C SER A 83 3.59 0.94 -10.58
N GLY A 84 4.62 1.13 -11.41
CA GLY A 84 5.83 0.35 -11.27
C GLY A 84 5.58 -1.12 -11.67
N THR A 85 6.58 -1.97 -11.54
CA THR A 85 6.44 -3.39 -11.83
C THR A 85 5.72 -4.09 -10.69
N ILE A 86 4.54 -4.62 -10.98
CA ILE A 86 3.75 -5.43 -10.05
C ILE A 86 3.98 -6.90 -10.36
N ASN A 87 4.59 -7.63 -9.43
CA ASN A 87 4.80 -9.06 -9.54
C ASN A 87 3.59 -9.82 -9.01
N ILE A 88 3.15 -10.83 -9.78
CA ILE A 88 2.08 -11.74 -9.39
C ILE A 88 2.74 -12.99 -8.83
N ALA A 89 2.67 -13.16 -7.52
CA ALA A 89 3.23 -14.34 -6.87
C ALA A 89 2.38 -15.59 -7.17
N GLY A 90 3.00 -16.77 -7.11
CA GLY A 90 2.35 -18.07 -7.24
C GLY A 90 2.49 -18.71 -8.61
N PRO A 91 1.85 -18.25 -9.68
CA PRO A 91 1.95 -18.91 -10.97
C PRO A 91 3.34 -18.72 -11.60
N ARG A 92 3.70 -19.68 -12.44
CA ARG A 92 4.83 -19.55 -13.36
C ARG A 92 4.29 -19.31 -14.75
N SER A 93 4.51 -18.11 -15.29
CA SER A 93 4.31 -17.88 -16.71
C SER A 93 5.49 -18.40 -17.51
N GLY A 94 5.27 -18.77 -18.74
CA GLY A 94 6.34 -18.92 -19.72
C GLY A 94 7.12 -17.61 -19.87
N CYS A 95 8.28 -17.63 -20.54
CA CYS A 95 9.08 -16.44 -20.72
C CYS A 95 8.54 -15.53 -21.80
N THR A 96 7.97 -16.08 -22.85
CA THR A 96 7.52 -15.36 -24.04
C THR A 96 6.00 -15.30 -24.09
N ASN A 97 5.43 -14.10 -24.19
CA ASN A 97 4.01 -13.87 -24.47
C ASN A 97 3.02 -14.65 -23.58
N SER A 98 3.37 -14.88 -22.33
CA SER A 98 2.61 -15.73 -21.46
C SER A 98 1.84 -14.99 -20.36
N VAL A 99 1.81 -13.67 -20.41
CA VAL A 99 0.95 -12.83 -19.59
C VAL A 99 0.09 -11.99 -20.54
N ILE A 100 -1.11 -12.50 -20.85
CA ILE A 100 -1.93 -12.03 -21.98
C ILE A 100 -3.21 -11.39 -21.46
N PRO A 101 -3.34 -10.06 -21.50
CA PRO A 101 -4.62 -9.40 -21.23
C PRO A 101 -5.56 -9.58 -22.43
N ALA A 102 -6.68 -10.22 -22.22
CA ALA A 102 -7.72 -10.41 -23.23
C ALA A 102 -9.10 -10.50 -22.59
N ASN A 103 -10.10 -9.83 -23.16
CA ASN A 103 -11.50 -9.92 -22.76
C ASN A 103 -11.75 -9.65 -21.27
N GLY A 104 -11.02 -8.70 -20.68
CA GLY A 104 -11.13 -8.37 -19.26
C GLY A 104 -10.46 -9.37 -18.32
N VAL A 105 -9.70 -10.30 -18.86
CA VAL A 105 -8.96 -11.32 -18.11
C VAL A 105 -7.47 -11.18 -18.39
N LEU A 106 -6.65 -11.18 -17.34
CA LEU A 106 -5.20 -11.32 -17.49
C LEU A 106 -4.84 -12.79 -17.38
N ASN A 107 -4.61 -13.41 -18.53
CA ASN A 107 -4.29 -14.83 -18.64
C ASN A 107 -2.80 -15.06 -18.45
N MET A 108 -2.46 -16.08 -17.69
CA MET A 108 -1.09 -16.54 -17.45
C MET A 108 -1.04 -18.05 -17.68
N PRO A 109 -1.12 -18.50 -18.93
CA PRO A 109 -1.01 -19.92 -19.24
C PRO A 109 0.42 -20.40 -18.99
N TYR A 110 0.55 -21.63 -18.56
CA TYR A 110 1.82 -22.33 -18.54
C TYR A 110 2.07 -22.95 -19.92
N PHE A 111 3.14 -22.52 -20.59
CA PHE A 111 3.29 -22.88 -22.00
C PHE A 111 4.45 -23.79 -22.35
N TYR A 112 5.43 -23.96 -21.47
CA TYR A 112 6.64 -24.64 -21.87
C TYR A 112 6.80 -25.98 -21.17
N ASP A 113 6.51 -27.04 -21.89
CA ASP A 113 7.02 -28.35 -21.56
C ASP A 113 8.55 -28.33 -21.67
N GLY A 114 9.24 -28.79 -20.63
CA GLY A 114 10.71 -28.82 -20.56
C GLY A 114 11.42 -27.51 -20.18
N CYS A 115 10.75 -26.39 -20.00
CA CYS A 115 11.38 -25.19 -19.44
C CYS A 115 11.58 -25.33 -17.94
N THR A 116 12.81 -25.56 -17.51
CA THR A 116 13.18 -25.86 -16.11
C THR A 116 13.78 -24.71 -15.35
N CYS A 117 13.75 -23.47 -15.91
CA CYS A 117 14.37 -22.35 -15.22
C CYS A 117 13.71 -22.05 -13.88
N SER A 118 14.53 -21.83 -12.94
CA SER A 118 14.53 -21.51 -11.50
C SER A 118 13.21 -21.32 -10.71
N TYR A 119 12.04 -21.43 -11.25
CA TYR A 119 10.77 -21.34 -10.51
C TYR A 119 9.97 -22.62 -10.66
N PRO A 120 9.83 -23.41 -9.58
CA PRO A 120 9.42 -24.83 -9.70
C PRO A 120 7.92 -25.08 -9.83
N LEU A 121 7.07 -24.03 -9.74
CA LEU A 121 5.61 -24.24 -9.82
C LEU A 121 5.07 -23.95 -11.22
N PRO A 122 5.00 -24.97 -12.12
CA PRO A 122 4.36 -24.82 -13.41
C PRO A 122 2.84 -24.76 -13.23
N THR A 123 2.31 -23.55 -13.14
CA THR A 123 0.89 -23.32 -12.87
C THR A 123 0.39 -22.22 -13.78
N GLY A 124 -0.73 -22.46 -14.47
CA GLY A 124 -1.50 -21.41 -15.13
C GLY A 124 -2.38 -20.68 -14.13
N ALA A 125 -2.66 -19.42 -14.40
CA ALA A 125 -3.62 -18.62 -13.66
C ALA A 125 -4.35 -17.66 -14.59
N ALA A 126 -5.51 -17.18 -14.15
CA ALA A 126 -6.24 -16.10 -14.81
C ALA A 126 -6.72 -15.13 -13.75
N LEU A 127 -6.46 -13.83 -13.96
CA LEU A 127 -6.93 -12.78 -13.08
C LEU A 127 -8.05 -12.01 -13.77
N ILE A 128 -9.09 -11.72 -13.02
CA ILE A 128 -10.19 -10.85 -13.43
C ILE A 128 -10.19 -9.59 -12.60
N SER A 129 -10.83 -8.54 -13.11
CA SER A 129 -11.06 -7.34 -12.31
C SER A 129 -11.86 -7.70 -11.06
N MET A 130 -11.36 -7.24 -9.91
CA MET A 130 -12.05 -7.39 -8.64
C MET A 130 -13.32 -6.56 -8.63
N PRO A 131 -14.44 -7.07 -8.10
CA PRO A 131 -15.58 -6.23 -7.76
C PRO A 131 -15.16 -5.10 -6.83
N GLN A 132 -15.81 -3.94 -6.93
CA GLN A 132 -15.54 -2.80 -6.03
C GLN A 132 -15.74 -3.14 -4.54
N THR A 133 -16.51 -4.21 -4.27
CA THR A 133 -16.73 -4.75 -2.93
C THR A 133 -15.54 -5.51 -2.38
N PHE A 134 -14.54 -5.80 -3.18
CA PHE A 134 -13.37 -6.54 -2.74
C PHE A 134 -12.33 -5.58 -2.13
N GLU A 135 -11.87 -5.90 -0.93
CA GLU A 135 -10.83 -5.12 -0.26
C GLU A 135 -9.45 -5.61 -0.66
N GLN A 136 -8.62 -4.66 -1.07
CA GLN A 136 -7.26 -4.91 -1.47
C GLN A 136 -6.32 -4.12 -0.58
N TRP A 137 -5.47 -4.84 0.15
CA TRP A 137 -4.45 -4.29 1.01
C TRP A 137 -3.07 -4.67 0.48
N THR A 138 -2.10 -3.83 0.72
CA THR A 138 -0.74 -4.02 0.20
C THR A 138 0.30 -3.62 1.22
N ALA A 139 1.56 -3.93 0.95
CA ALA A 139 2.72 -3.32 1.57
C ALA A 139 3.39 -2.45 0.50
N TRP A 140 3.45 -1.16 0.73
CA TRP A 140 4.01 -0.21 -0.23
C TRP A 140 5.54 -0.20 -0.13
N GLY A 141 6.23 -0.68 -1.16
CA GLY A 141 7.67 -0.94 -1.15
C GLY A 141 8.58 0.27 -1.40
N SER A 142 8.11 1.49 -1.33
CA SER A 142 8.97 2.67 -1.48
C SER A 142 9.57 3.07 -0.14
N GLY A 143 10.88 3.28 -0.10
CA GLY A 143 11.56 3.85 1.07
C GLY A 143 10.97 5.23 1.44
N THR A 144 11.07 5.58 2.71
CA THR A 144 10.62 6.89 3.19
C THR A 144 11.65 7.94 2.83
N ALA A 145 11.44 8.67 1.76
CA ALA A 145 12.19 9.88 1.50
C ALA A 145 11.62 11.01 2.38
N LYS A 146 12.45 11.68 3.11
CA LYS A 146 12.06 12.87 3.90
C LYS A 146 12.31 14.15 3.08
N PRO A 147 11.47 15.19 3.24
CA PRO A 147 10.36 15.33 4.17
C PRO A 147 9.03 14.78 3.61
N LEU A 148 8.18 14.28 4.50
CA LEU A 148 6.80 13.91 4.18
C LEU A 148 5.96 15.16 3.94
N VAL A 149 5.16 15.16 2.87
CA VAL A 149 4.23 16.26 2.55
C VAL A 149 2.77 15.85 2.72
N ARG A 150 2.47 14.56 2.64
CA ARG A 150 1.12 13.99 2.80
C ARG A 150 1.21 12.54 3.24
N ILE A 151 0.41 12.19 4.23
CA ILE A 151 0.33 10.82 4.73
C ILE A 151 -1.03 10.56 5.37
N GLY A 152 -1.54 9.35 5.25
CA GLY A 152 -2.61 8.83 6.07
C GLY A 152 -2.06 7.77 7.03
N ILE A 153 -2.62 7.71 8.23
CA ILE A 153 -2.37 6.62 9.18
C ILE A 153 -3.70 5.93 9.40
N ASN A 154 -3.76 4.65 9.11
CA ASN A 154 -4.97 3.85 9.22
C ASN A 154 -4.82 2.87 10.39
N LEU A 155 -5.41 3.25 11.52
CA LEU A 155 -5.30 2.49 12.76
C LEU A 155 -6.07 1.15 12.65
N GLY A 156 -5.42 0.06 13.02
CA GLY A 156 -6.00 -1.29 12.99
C GLY A 156 -6.21 -1.86 11.58
N ALA A 157 -5.72 -1.21 10.54
CA ALA A 157 -5.82 -1.71 9.18
C ALA A 157 -4.90 -2.92 8.94
N PRO A 158 -5.29 -3.86 8.06
CA PRO A 158 -4.50 -5.06 7.76
C PRO A 158 -3.37 -4.82 6.75
N GLY A 159 -3.15 -3.60 6.31
CA GLY A 159 -2.09 -3.23 5.36
C GLY A 159 -2.25 -1.80 4.87
N ASP A 160 -1.35 -1.40 3.97
CA ASP A 160 -1.38 -0.08 3.34
C ASP A 160 -2.42 -0.02 2.23
N ARG A 161 -2.91 1.20 1.98
CA ARG A 161 -3.77 1.46 0.83
C ARG A 161 -3.67 2.90 0.37
N MET A 162 -3.67 3.10 -0.94
CA MET A 162 -3.63 4.43 -1.53
C MET A 162 -5.01 4.85 -2.04
N THR A 163 -5.37 6.11 -1.80
CA THR A 163 -6.59 6.71 -2.37
C THR A 163 -6.38 7.03 -3.86
N HIS A 164 -7.47 7.16 -4.60
CA HIS A 164 -7.38 7.63 -6.00
C HIS A 164 -6.76 9.03 -6.13
N GLY A 165 -6.82 9.84 -5.07
CA GLY A 165 -6.17 11.17 -5.01
C GLY A 165 -4.70 11.12 -4.59
N GLY A 166 -4.07 9.94 -4.55
CA GLY A 166 -2.64 9.77 -4.28
C GLY A 166 -2.23 9.93 -2.81
N THR A 167 -3.17 9.86 -1.86
CA THR A 167 -2.80 9.81 -0.43
C THR A 167 -2.57 8.36 -0.03
N LEU A 168 -1.36 8.04 0.38
CA LEU A 168 -1.02 6.74 0.95
C LEU A 168 -1.40 6.70 2.43
N PHE A 169 -2.23 5.73 2.79
CA PHE A 169 -2.53 5.38 4.16
C PHE A 169 -1.71 4.17 4.56
N LEU A 170 -0.87 4.36 5.57
CA LEU A 170 -0.08 3.28 6.17
C LEU A 170 -0.87 2.63 7.30
N ASP A 171 -0.72 1.35 7.43
CA ASP A 171 -1.27 0.58 8.54
C ASP A 171 -0.56 0.93 9.86
N HIS A 172 -1.32 0.92 10.95
CA HIS A 172 -0.74 1.06 12.29
C HIS A 172 -1.56 0.26 13.32
N PRO A 173 -0.96 -0.64 14.12
CA PRO A 173 0.46 -1.05 14.03
C PRO A 173 0.77 -1.73 12.69
N SER A 174 1.99 -1.57 12.22
CA SER A 174 2.37 -2.16 10.93
C SER A 174 2.36 -3.68 11.00
N VAL A 175 1.72 -4.30 10.01
CA VAL A 175 1.75 -5.77 9.84
C VAL A 175 3.10 -6.27 9.32
N GLY A 176 4.00 -5.36 8.96
CA GLY A 176 5.34 -5.66 8.45
C GLY A 176 5.41 -5.61 6.92
N GLY A 177 6.56 -6.02 6.39
CA GLY A 177 6.85 -5.96 4.96
C GLY A 177 7.66 -4.72 4.56
N PRO A 178 7.74 -4.39 3.26
CA PRO A 178 8.58 -3.30 2.75
C PRO A 178 7.93 -1.91 2.85
N SER A 179 6.85 -1.76 3.58
CA SER A 179 6.16 -0.47 3.75
C SER A 179 7.06 0.61 4.33
N PRO A 180 6.87 1.88 3.96
CA PRO A 180 7.58 2.99 4.56
C PRO A 180 7.35 3.06 6.07
N THR A 181 8.39 3.35 6.80
CA THR A 181 8.32 3.50 8.26
C THR A 181 8.10 4.96 8.62
N VAL A 182 7.03 5.23 9.35
CA VAL A 182 6.73 6.53 9.94
C VAL A 182 6.58 6.36 11.44
N LYS A 183 7.19 7.24 12.20
CA LYS A 183 7.17 7.13 13.65
C LYS A 183 5.85 7.63 14.21
N VAL A 184 4.98 6.68 14.52
CA VAL A 184 3.69 6.90 15.18
C VAL A 184 3.77 6.32 16.58
N THR A 185 3.30 7.05 17.57
CA THR A 185 3.17 6.58 18.95
C THR A 185 1.78 6.88 19.47
N THR A 186 1.22 5.95 20.23
CA THR A 186 -0.08 6.10 20.88
C THR A 186 0.02 6.01 22.39
N GLN A 187 -0.89 6.63 23.09
CA GLN A 187 -1.11 6.42 24.51
C GLN A 187 -2.57 5.99 24.71
N PRO A 188 -2.84 4.82 25.32
CA PRO A 188 -1.83 3.78 25.67
C PRO A 188 -1.07 3.24 24.47
N ALA A 189 0.08 2.61 24.70
CA ALA A 189 0.93 2.06 23.64
C ALA A 189 0.23 0.98 22.80
N SER A 190 -0.76 0.30 23.36
CA SER A 190 -1.59 -0.70 22.70
C SER A 190 -3.07 -0.41 22.99
N PRO A 191 -3.69 0.51 22.24
CA PRO A 191 -5.11 0.75 22.34
C PRO A 191 -5.92 -0.44 21.79
N ASP A 192 -7.24 -0.44 22.02
CA ASP A 192 -8.13 -1.48 21.50
C ASP A 192 -8.40 -1.24 20.00
N TYR A 193 -7.60 -1.88 19.15
CA TYR A 193 -7.78 -1.82 17.70
C TYR A 193 -8.97 -2.65 17.25
N PHE A 194 -9.69 -2.16 16.24
CA PHE A 194 -10.74 -2.90 15.57
C PHE A 194 -10.57 -2.84 14.06
N TYR A 195 -11.08 -3.87 13.39
CA TYR A 195 -11.16 -3.95 11.94
C TYR A 195 -12.45 -4.63 11.51
N HIS A 196 -13.10 -4.05 10.52
CA HIS A 196 -14.24 -4.60 9.81
C HIS A 196 -14.01 -4.47 8.31
N HIS A 197 -14.69 -5.25 7.52
CA HIS A 197 -14.74 -5.03 6.09
C HIS A 197 -15.45 -3.70 5.77
N SER A 198 -15.01 -2.96 4.75
CA SER A 198 -15.59 -1.65 4.39
C SER A 198 -17.09 -1.70 4.04
N LEU A 199 -17.60 -2.85 3.62
CA LEU A 199 -19.03 -3.08 3.41
C LEU A 199 -19.90 -2.86 4.66
N PHE A 200 -19.33 -2.93 5.85
CA PHE A 200 -20.05 -2.59 7.10
C PHE A 200 -20.26 -1.09 7.25
N ILE A 201 -19.52 -0.26 6.53
CA ILE A 201 -19.72 1.20 6.52
C ILE A 201 -20.91 1.53 5.63
N GLN A 202 -22.02 1.90 6.27
CA GLN A 202 -23.32 2.05 5.59
C GLN A 202 -23.46 3.37 4.85
N ALA A 203 -22.77 4.43 5.30
CA ALA A 203 -22.89 5.76 4.74
C ALA A 203 -21.78 6.69 5.28
N GLY A 204 -21.83 7.95 4.88
CA GLY A 204 -20.97 9.02 5.41
C GLY A 204 -20.01 9.59 4.38
N LYS A 205 -19.19 10.54 4.82
CA LYS A 205 -18.16 11.18 4.01
C LYS A 205 -16.80 10.58 4.38
N GLY A 206 -15.97 10.33 3.37
CA GLY A 206 -14.65 9.78 3.55
C GLY A 206 -14.49 8.40 2.89
N TRP A 207 -13.38 7.76 3.17
CA TRP A 207 -13.06 6.45 2.61
C TRP A 207 -13.63 5.35 3.52
N PRO A 208 -14.58 4.54 3.06
CA PRO A 208 -15.19 3.49 3.89
C PRO A 208 -14.15 2.55 4.51
N TRP A 209 -13.12 2.19 3.74
CA TRP A 209 -12.06 1.32 4.21
C TRP A 209 -11.12 1.98 5.26
N VAL A 210 -11.05 3.32 5.36
CA VAL A 210 -10.39 4.00 6.48
C VAL A 210 -11.26 3.96 7.72
N CYS A 211 -12.57 4.21 7.56
CA CYS A 211 -13.50 4.20 8.69
C CYS A 211 -13.85 2.77 9.18
N ALA A 212 -13.53 1.73 8.39
CA ALA A 212 -13.80 0.34 8.78
C ALA A 212 -12.82 -0.20 9.81
N SER A 213 -11.72 0.50 10.06
CA SER A 213 -10.77 0.18 11.11
C SER A 213 -10.50 1.39 11.99
N GLY A 214 -9.92 1.16 13.15
CA GLY A 214 -9.64 2.24 14.09
C GLY A 214 -9.11 1.73 15.42
N ALA A 215 -9.00 2.64 16.35
CA ALA A 215 -8.63 2.32 17.72
C ALA A 215 -9.57 3.02 18.70
N LYS A 216 -9.92 2.32 19.77
CA LYS A 216 -10.71 2.81 20.89
C LYS A 216 -9.82 3.05 22.09
N GLY A 217 -10.18 4.00 22.95
CA GLY A 217 -9.42 4.30 24.17
C GLY A 217 -8.06 4.94 23.91
N ILE A 218 -7.87 5.60 22.78
CA ILE A 218 -6.70 6.43 22.54
C ILE A 218 -6.84 7.74 23.34
N GLU A 219 -5.83 8.05 24.15
CA GLU A 219 -5.68 9.31 24.85
C GLU A 219 -4.83 10.31 24.06
N SER A 220 -3.80 9.80 23.37
CA SER A 220 -3.00 10.60 22.45
C SER A 220 -2.43 9.77 21.31
N LEU A 221 -2.27 10.43 20.15
CA LEU A 221 -1.52 9.94 19.01
C LEU A 221 -0.50 11.00 18.61
N ARG A 222 0.75 10.60 18.49
CA ARG A 222 1.84 11.47 18.08
C ARG A 222 2.50 10.96 16.82
N LEU A 223 2.56 11.81 15.82
CA LEU A 223 3.32 11.62 14.60
C LEU A 223 4.56 12.50 14.65
N THR A 224 5.74 11.91 14.51
CA THR A 224 7.02 12.66 14.61
C THR A 224 7.80 12.58 13.31
N GLU A 225 8.87 13.38 13.23
CA GLU A 225 9.74 13.49 12.06
C GLU A 225 9.07 14.11 10.81
N LEU A 226 8.00 14.87 11.04
CA LEU A 226 7.43 15.73 10.01
C LEU A 226 8.30 16.98 9.82
N LYS A 227 8.32 17.53 8.61
CA LYS A 227 8.89 18.85 8.37
C LYS A 227 8.05 19.91 9.09
N SER A 228 8.71 20.88 9.72
CA SER A 228 7.98 22.04 10.28
C SER A 228 7.19 22.75 9.20
N GLY A 229 5.96 23.11 9.51
CA GLY A 229 5.07 23.77 8.56
C GLY A 229 3.61 23.77 9.03
N THR A 230 2.77 24.32 8.20
CA THR A 230 1.33 24.35 8.44
C THR A 230 0.66 23.18 7.75
N PHE A 231 -0.15 22.44 8.49
CA PHE A 231 -0.80 21.22 8.00
C PHE A 231 -2.32 21.36 7.95
N THR A 232 -2.92 20.57 7.07
CA THR A 232 -4.33 20.24 7.15
C THR A 232 -4.45 18.83 7.74
N VAL A 233 -5.15 18.73 8.87
CA VAL A 233 -5.38 17.47 9.58
C VAL A 233 -6.79 16.99 9.30
N ARG A 234 -6.95 15.74 8.85
CA ARG A 234 -8.23 15.08 8.67
C ARG A 234 -8.36 13.93 9.64
N LEU A 235 -9.35 13.99 10.50
CA LEU A 235 -9.69 12.94 11.44
C LEU A 235 -10.89 12.15 10.91
N TYR A 236 -10.73 10.84 10.84
CA TYR A 236 -11.77 9.91 10.41
C TYR A 236 -12.37 9.22 11.62
N PHE A 237 -13.68 9.29 11.76
CA PHE A 237 -14.40 8.73 12.89
C PHE A 237 -15.49 7.76 12.42
N VAL A 238 -15.70 6.74 13.21
CA VAL A 238 -16.84 5.81 13.12
C VAL A 238 -17.25 5.38 14.52
N GLU A 239 -18.53 5.21 14.78
CA GLU A 239 -19.02 4.54 15.98
C GLU A 239 -19.35 3.07 15.63
N PRO A 240 -18.48 2.09 16.02
CA PRO A 240 -18.70 0.71 15.64
C PRO A 240 -19.64 -0.06 16.58
N GLN A 241 -19.86 0.41 17.80
CA GLN A 241 -20.47 -0.36 18.89
C GLN A 241 -21.80 0.21 19.39
N HIS A 242 -21.80 1.49 19.76
CA HIS A 242 -22.93 2.10 20.44
C HIS A 242 -24.06 2.48 19.49
N THR A 243 -25.29 2.29 19.97
CA THR A 243 -26.52 2.55 19.19
C THR A 243 -27.32 3.71 19.74
N ALA A 244 -26.83 4.42 20.75
CA ALA A 244 -27.50 5.53 21.40
C ALA A 244 -26.54 6.73 21.59
N ALA A 245 -27.12 7.92 21.60
CA ALA A 245 -26.40 9.15 21.94
C ALA A 245 -25.93 9.13 23.41
N GLY A 246 -24.82 9.80 23.67
CA GLY A 246 -24.22 9.93 25.01
C GLY A 246 -23.42 8.72 25.48
N ALA A 247 -23.39 7.62 24.70
CA ALA A 247 -22.69 6.41 25.09
C ALA A 247 -21.16 6.53 24.94
N ARG A 248 -20.69 7.41 24.05
CA ARG A 248 -19.27 7.73 23.86
C ARG A 248 -19.13 9.21 23.54
N VAL A 249 -18.67 9.97 24.53
CA VAL A 249 -18.45 11.40 24.42
C VAL A 249 -17.00 11.68 24.83
N PHE A 250 -16.28 12.50 24.06
CA PHE A 250 -14.90 12.84 24.32
C PHE A 250 -14.51 14.17 23.67
N ASP A 251 -13.41 14.72 24.12
CA ASP A 251 -12.82 15.92 23.53
C ASP A 251 -11.69 15.55 22.59
N VAL A 252 -11.40 16.41 21.61
CA VAL A 252 -10.24 16.29 20.74
C VAL A 252 -9.48 17.59 20.74
N ALA A 253 -8.18 17.49 20.96
CA ALA A 253 -7.25 18.60 20.83
C ALA A 253 -6.20 18.29 19.74
N LEU A 254 -5.78 19.30 19.01
CA LEU A 254 -4.66 19.25 18.07
C LEU A 254 -3.58 20.21 18.55
N GLN A 255 -2.36 19.70 18.76
CA GLN A 255 -1.23 20.45 19.30
C GLN A 255 -1.55 21.17 20.63
N GLY A 256 -2.41 20.58 21.44
CA GLY A 256 -2.86 21.12 22.73
C GLY A 256 -4.08 22.03 22.65
N GLU A 257 -4.49 22.48 21.48
CA GLU A 257 -5.65 23.33 21.29
C GLU A 257 -6.92 22.51 21.09
N PRO A 258 -7.98 22.71 21.87
CA PRO A 258 -9.26 22.02 21.70
C PRO A 258 -9.89 22.33 20.34
N VAL A 259 -10.25 21.28 19.59
CA VAL A 259 -10.91 21.42 18.28
C VAL A 259 -12.31 20.78 18.23
N LEU A 260 -12.59 19.86 19.13
CA LEU A 260 -13.92 19.28 19.35
C LEU A 260 -14.12 19.13 20.87
N THR A 261 -15.26 19.55 21.38
CA THR A 261 -15.67 19.41 22.77
C THR A 261 -17.00 18.66 22.85
N ASP A 262 -17.16 17.82 23.88
CA ASP A 262 -18.34 16.99 24.07
C ASP A 262 -18.75 16.22 22.79
N PHE A 263 -17.75 15.73 22.06
CA PHE A 263 -17.97 15.16 20.74
C PHE A 263 -18.49 13.73 20.83
N ASP A 264 -19.68 13.52 20.30
CA ASP A 264 -20.35 12.22 20.18
C ASP A 264 -20.37 11.82 18.69
N ILE A 265 -19.62 10.76 18.35
CA ILE A 265 -19.53 10.27 16.96
C ILE A 265 -20.90 9.80 16.47
N PHE A 266 -21.67 9.09 17.32
CA PHE A 266 -22.99 8.56 16.94
C PHE A 266 -23.95 9.68 16.56
N VAL A 267 -23.99 10.75 17.34
CA VAL A 267 -24.82 11.94 17.06
C VAL A 267 -24.32 12.64 15.79
N ALA A 268 -23.04 12.92 15.70
CA ALA A 268 -22.45 13.66 14.59
C ALA A 268 -22.54 12.92 13.25
N ALA A 269 -22.40 11.60 13.25
CA ALA A 269 -22.54 10.74 12.08
C ALA A 269 -24.00 10.32 11.80
N ARG A 270 -24.92 10.64 12.72
CA ARG A 270 -26.33 10.21 12.67
C ARG A 270 -26.49 8.69 12.64
N GLY A 271 -25.72 7.99 13.48
CA GLY A 271 -25.83 6.56 13.66
C GLY A 271 -24.51 5.81 13.65
N ARG A 272 -24.62 4.51 13.86
CA ARG A 272 -23.51 3.55 13.89
C ARG A 272 -23.03 3.22 12.48
N MET A 273 -21.74 2.82 12.36
CA MET A 273 -21.10 2.37 11.12
C MET A 273 -21.25 3.39 9.97
N LYS A 274 -21.18 4.66 10.28
CA LYS A 274 -21.17 5.75 9.32
C LYS A 274 -19.87 6.52 9.43
N CYS A 275 -19.23 6.72 8.30
CA CYS A 275 -17.95 7.44 8.22
C CYS A 275 -18.17 8.94 8.39
N LEU A 276 -17.45 9.55 9.31
CA LEU A 276 -17.43 10.99 9.53
C LEU A 276 -16.01 11.51 9.40
N VAL A 277 -15.82 12.57 8.64
CA VAL A 277 -14.53 13.24 8.50
C VAL A 277 -14.63 14.65 9.05
N LYS A 278 -13.70 15.00 9.92
CA LYS A 278 -13.47 16.35 10.39
C LYS A 278 -12.14 16.85 9.84
N GLU A 279 -12.15 18.04 9.27
CA GLU A 279 -10.95 18.66 8.68
C GLU A 279 -10.62 19.94 9.45
N PHE A 280 -9.34 20.08 9.78
CA PHE A 280 -8.78 21.23 10.47
C PHE A 280 -7.59 21.74 9.67
N THR A 281 -7.63 23.02 9.32
CA THR A 281 -6.58 23.70 8.56
C THR A 281 -5.74 24.59 9.48
N GLY A 282 -4.52 24.89 9.06
CA GLY A 282 -3.67 25.83 9.82
C GLY A 282 -3.01 25.23 11.07
N ILE A 283 -2.96 23.90 11.19
CA ILE A 283 -2.30 23.24 12.32
C ILE A 283 -0.78 23.34 12.17
N GLN A 284 -0.10 23.82 13.21
CA GLN A 284 1.35 24.08 13.23
C GLN A 284 2.12 22.90 13.81
#